data_b2f160c0614e9da6dc3acdb69846c1ff
#
_entry.id   b2f160c0614e9da6dc3acdb69846c1ff
#
_cell.length_a   1.000
_cell.length_b   1.000
_cell.length_c   1.000
_cell.angle_alpha   90.00
_cell.angle_beta   90.00
_cell.angle_gamma   90.00
#
_symmetry.space_group_name_H-M   'P 1'
#
loop_
_entity.id
_entity.type
_entity.pdbx_description
1 polymer ?
#
loop_
_entity_poly.entity_id
_entity_poly.type
_entity_poly.pdbx_seq_one_letter_code
_entity_poly.pdbx_strand_id
1 'polypeptide(L)'
;MLGIANAVMNVLVQGRRHKPAKALEIGIIDELAATGEEMLDKARAWIAANPEAKQPWEQPGYKIPGGTPSSPKLASILPAFPANLRKQLKGAPMPAPRNILATAVESTQVDVDTAFRIEARYFTELATGQTSKNMTKAFFYDLQAINGGKSRPDGHEKWAPTKVAVLGAGMMGAGIAYVCALAGWEVVLKDVSLEAAEKGKTYSEGLVAKGVKRGKTTLAKGEALLQRITPTADYNDLAGCDIVIEAVFESVQLKQEVFREAMKVVEPDALLCSNTSTLPITELAAGLDRQGDFIGLHFFSPVDKMPLVEIIRGERTSDAALAKRSTSPSGSRRPRSSSTTAAGSSPAA
;
A
#
# COMPACT_ATOMS: atom_id res chain seq x y z
N MET A 1 13.77 -21.53 -22.43
CA MET A 1 14.22 -20.16 -22.76
C MET A 1 15.19 -19.64 -21.69
N LEU A 2 14.74 -19.28 -20.48
CA LEU A 2 15.62 -18.66 -19.45
C LEU A 2 16.47 -19.63 -18.63
N GLY A 3 16.14 -20.92 -18.63
CA GLY A 3 16.67 -21.91 -17.70
C GLY A 3 16.10 -21.81 -16.28
N ILE A 4 16.13 -22.91 -15.50
CA ILE A 4 15.48 -23.00 -14.17
C ILE A 4 15.98 -21.90 -13.23
N ALA A 5 17.29 -21.75 -13.07
CA ALA A 5 17.86 -20.81 -12.10
C ALA A 5 17.43 -19.36 -12.36
N ASN A 6 17.56 -18.91 -13.62
CA ASN A 6 17.23 -17.53 -14.00
C ASN A 6 15.70 -17.32 -13.99
N ALA A 7 14.93 -18.25 -14.54
CA ALA A 7 13.46 -18.17 -14.57
C ALA A 7 12.88 -18.10 -13.16
N VAL A 8 13.27 -19.01 -12.26
CA VAL A 8 12.73 -19.09 -10.89
C VAL A 8 13.13 -17.85 -10.10
N MET A 9 14.42 -17.50 -10.07
CA MET A 9 14.91 -16.46 -9.16
C MET A 9 14.58 -15.03 -9.62
N ASN A 10 14.53 -14.77 -10.91
CA ASN A 10 14.37 -13.41 -11.43
C ASN A 10 12.96 -13.09 -11.94
N VAL A 11 12.17 -14.11 -12.31
CA VAL A 11 10.88 -13.90 -12.97
C VAL A 11 9.73 -14.52 -12.18
N LEU A 12 9.73 -15.86 -12.01
CA LEU A 12 8.54 -16.59 -11.61
C LEU A 12 8.17 -16.41 -10.14
N VAL A 13 9.14 -16.58 -9.20
CA VAL A 13 8.87 -16.56 -7.76
C VAL A 13 8.56 -15.16 -7.24
N GLN A 14 9.11 -14.13 -7.87
CA GLN A 14 9.00 -12.75 -7.36
C GLN A 14 7.76 -12.03 -7.90
N GLY A 15 7.16 -12.47 -9.01
CA GLY A 15 6.02 -11.83 -9.65
C GLY A 15 6.24 -10.33 -9.95
N ARG A 16 7.49 -9.91 -10.16
CA ARG A 16 7.85 -8.50 -10.37
C ARG A 16 7.46 -8.04 -11.76
N ARG A 17 6.99 -6.80 -11.83
CA ARG A 17 6.83 -6.10 -13.11
C ARG A 17 8.19 -5.61 -13.58
N HIS A 18 8.60 -6.00 -14.77
CA HIS A 18 9.83 -5.54 -15.40
C HIS A 18 9.53 -4.39 -16.36
N LYS A 19 10.39 -3.37 -16.37
CA LYS A 19 10.36 -2.35 -17.44
C LYS A 19 10.82 -2.98 -18.75
N PRO A 20 10.38 -2.49 -19.94
CA PRO A 20 10.71 -3.10 -21.22
C PRO A 20 12.20 -3.36 -21.43
N ALA A 21 13.05 -2.37 -21.17
CA ALA A 21 14.51 -2.54 -21.30
C ALA A 21 15.07 -3.67 -20.41
N LYS A 22 14.54 -3.82 -19.16
CA LYS A 22 14.96 -4.90 -18.26
C LYS A 22 14.42 -6.26 -18.73
N ALA A 23 13.20 -6.29 -19.29
CA ALA A 23 12.62 -7.51 -19.84
C ALA A 23 13.43 -8.04 -21.03
N LEU A 24 13.93 -7.15 -21.89
CA LEU A 24 14.87 -7.49 -22.98
C LEU A 24 16.19 -8.02 -22.42
N GLU A 25 16.80 -7.30 -21.48
CA GLU A 25 18.09 -7.70 -20.85
C GLU A 25 18.04 -9.11 -20.25
N ILE A 26 16.93 -9.48 -19.61
CA ILE A 26 16.78 -10.80 -18.98
C ILE A 26 16.19 -11.87 -19.92
N GLY A 27 15.85 -11.52 -21.17
CA GLY A 27 15.39 -12.45 -22.20
C GLY A 27 13.92 -12.87 -22.09
N ILE A 28 13.05 -12.05 -21.47
CA ILE A 28 11.59 -12.28 -21.46
C ILE A 28 10.97 -11.86 -22.79
N ILE A 29 11.50 -10.82 -23.41
CA ILE A 29 11.09 -10.32 -24.73
C ILE A 29 12.30 -10.26 -25.64
N ASP A 30 12.05 -10.27 -26.95
CA ASP A 30 13.10 -10.36 -27.96
C ASP A 30 13.46 -8.98 -28.54
N GLU A 31 12.52 -8.02 -28.55
CA GLU A 31 12.71 -6.70 -29.16
C GLU A 31 11.92 -5.61 -28.43
N LEU A 32 12.36 -4.35 -28.61
CA LEU A 32 11.66 -3.15 -28.12
C LEU A 32 11.06 -2.37 -29.29
N ALA A 33 9.93 -1.70 -29.00
CA ALA A 33 9.32 -0.72 -29.87
C ALA A 33 9.08 0.59 -29.11
N ALA A 34 9.20 1.74 -29.80
CA ALA A 34 8.97 3.04 -29.20
C ALA A 34 7.46 3.36 -29.08
N THR A 35 6.63 2.83 -30.00
CA THR A 35 5.19 3.04 -30.05
C THR A 35 4.42 1.74 -30.22
N GLY A 36 3.12 1.75 -29.96
CA GLY A 36 2.24 0.61 -30.23
C GLY A 36 2.13 0.27 -31.70
N GLU A 37 2.20 1.26 -32.58
CA GLU A 37 2.15 1.09 -34.03
C GLU A 37 3.41 0.39 -34.52
N GLU A 38 4.60 0.87 -34.15
CA GLU A 38 5.87 0.24 -34.45
C GLU A 38 5.92 -1.22 -33.95
N MET A 39 5.36 -1.49 -32.77
CA MET A 39 5.28 -2.86 -32.23
C MET A 39 4.47 -3.78 -33.14
N LEU A 40 3.33 -3.30 -33.64
CA LEU A 40 2.47 -4.08 -34.55
C LEU A 40 3.16 -4.32 -35.90
N ASP A 41 3.85 -3.30 -36.43
CA ASP A 41 4.55 -3.42 -37.72
C ASP A 41 5.73 -4.39 -37.62
N LYS A 42 6.52 -4.35 -36.57
CA LYS A 42 7.57 -5.32 -36.28
C LYS A 42 7.03 -6.74 -36.15
N ALA A 43 5.91 -6.90 -35.40
CA ALA A 43 5.28 -8.21 -35.25
C ALA A 43 4.79 -8.77 -36.60
N ARG A 44 4.15 -7.97 -37.44
CA ARG A 44 3.70 -8.35 -38.80
C ARG A 44 4.90 -8.73 -39.70
N ALA A 45 5.94 -7.91 -39.68
CA ALA A 45 7.16 -8.18 -40.44
C ALA A 45 7.82 -9.51 -40.01
N TRP A 46 7.90 -9.75 -38.70
CA TRP A 46 8.45 -10.99 -38.17
C TRP A 46 7.62 -12.22 -38.59
N ILE A 47 6.29 -12.16 -38.50
CA ILE A 47 5.37 -13.24 -38.93
C ILE A 47 5.55 -13.52 -40.42
N ALA A 48 5.62 -12.46 -41.26
CA ALA A 48 5.83 -12.62 -42.71
C ALA A 48 7.19 -13.26 -43.07
N ALA A 49 8.23 -12.91 -42.29
CA ALA A 49 9.59 -13.46 -42.49
C ALA A 49 9.74 -14.89 -41.93
N ASN A 50 8.86 -15.34 -41.04
CA ASN A 50 8.97 -16.63 -40.34
C ASN A 50 7.69 -17.47 -40.46
N PRO A 51 7.21 -17.84 -41.66
CA PRO A 51 5.95 -18.56 -41.84
C PRO A 51 5.94 -19.96 -41.19
N GLU A 52 7.13 -20.57 -41.07
CA GLU A 52 7.30 -21.91 -40.45
C GLU A 52 7.84 -21.81 -39.00
N ALA A 53 7.58 -20.70 -38.32
CA ALA A 53 8.05 -20.52 -36.96
C ALA A 53 7.58 -21.63 -36.02
N LYS A 54 8.49 -22.19 -35.27
CA LYS A 54 8.25 -23.17 -34.20
C LYS A 54 8.81 -22.68 -32.90
N GLN A 55 8.19 -23.13 -31.80
CA GLN A 55 8.72 -22.83 -30.50
C GLN A 55 10.12 -23.45 -30.32
N PRO A 56 11.02 -22.84 -29.55
CA PRO A 56 12.38 -23.36 -29.36
C PRO A 56 12.41 -24.84 -28.93
N TRP A 57 11.47 -25.24 -28.07
CA TRP A 57 11.38 -26.63 -27.57
C TRP A 57 10.81 -27.64 -28.58
N GLU A 58 10.25 -27.17 -29.67
CA GLU A 58 9.79 -28.02 -30.79
C GLU A 58 10.89 -28.33 -31.80
N GLN A 59 12.04 -27.61 -31.68
CA GLN A 59 13.18 -27.80 -32.56
C GLN A 59 13.94 -29.09 -32.20
N PRO A 60 14.35 -29.89 -33.19
CA PRO A 60 15.16 -31.07 -32.95
C PRO A 60 16.46 -30.71 -32.21
N GLY A 61 16.76 -31.47 -31.17
CA GLY A 61 17.98 -31.26 -30.37
C GLY A 61 17.94 -30.08 -29.37
N TYR A 62 16.75 -29.46 -29.16
CA TYR A 62 16.60 -28.43 -28.15
C TYR A 62 17.10 -28.89 -26.77
N LYS A 63 17.89 -28.05 -26.10
CA LYS A 63 18.35 -28.27 -24.75
C LYS A 63 17.94 -27.09 -23.86
N ILE A 64 17.40 -27.39 -22.70
CA ILE A 64 17.04 -26.35 -21.71
C ILE A 64 18.30 -25.58 -21.30
N PRO A 65 18.31 -24.24 -21.40
CA PRO A 65 19.45 -23.44 -20.97
C PRO A 65 19.78 -23.69 -19.48
N GLY A 66 21.06 -23.93 -19.20
CA GLY A 66 21.51 -24.28 -17.84
C GLY A 66 21.25 -25.72 -17.41
N GLY A 67 20.62 -26.54 -18.26
CA GLY A 67 20.39 -27.97 -18.06
C GLY A 67 19.14 -28.30 -17.24
N THR A 68 19.02 -29.60 -16.91
CA THR A 68 17.96 -30.18 -16.08
C THR A 68 18.46 -30.43 -14.65
N PRO A 69 17.60 -30.79 -13.69
CA PRO A 69 18.00 -31.15 -12.32
C PRO A 69 19.11 -32.18 -12.22
N SER A 70 19.24 -33.08 -13.21
CA SER A 70 20.30 -34.08 -13.29
C SER A 70 21.63 -33.55 -13.87
N SER A 71 21.66 -32.33 -14.39
CA SER A 71 22.89 -31.73 -14.90
C SER A 71 23.81 -31.33 -13.74
N PRO A 72 25.11 -31.64 -13.76
CA PRO A 72 26.02 -31.42 -12.62
C PRO A 72 25.96 -30.00 -12.05
N LYS A 73 25.96 -29.00 -12.94
CA LYS A 73 25.93 -27.58 -12.55
C LYS A 73 24.63 -27.22 -11.81
N LEU A 74 23.45 -27.69 -12.27
CA LEU A 74 22.19 -27.37 -11.62
C LEU A 74 21.99 -28.24 -10.38
N ALA A 75 22.36 -29.51 -10.40
CA ALA A 75 22.29 -30.41 -9.27
C ALA A 75 23.06 -29.90 -8.05
N SER A 76 24.20 -29.22 -8.25
CA SER A 76 25.02 -28.68 -7.15
C SER A 76 24.39 -27.48 -6.45
N ILE A 77 23.56 -26.69 -7.13
CA ILE A 77 22.96 -25.47 -6.55
C ILE A 77 21.48 -25.63 -6.16
N LEU A 78 20.76 -26.56 -6.79
CA LEU A 78 19.32 -26.75 -6.61
C LEU A 78 18.90 -27.02 -5.16
N PRO A 79 19.64 -27.80 -4.34
CA PRO A 79 19.30 -28.03 -2.92
C PRO A 79 19.24 -26.74 -2.07
N ALA A 80 19.93 -25.69 -2.47
CA ALA A 80 19.88 -24.40 -1.76
C ALA A 80 18.63 -23.55 -2.06
N PHE A 81 17.86 -23.86 -3.13
CA PHE A 81 16.72 -23.06 -3.55
C PHE A 81 15.60 -23.00 -2.51
N PRO A 82 15.16 -24.09 -1.88
CA PRO A 82 14.13 -24.02 -0.84
C PRO A 82 14.52 -23.14 0.36
N ALA A 83 15.79 -23.23 0.80
CA ALA A 83 16.30 -22.41 1.90
C ALA A 83 16.35 -20.93 1.53
N ASN A 84 16.85 -20.61 0.32
CA ASN A 84 16.87 -19.24 -0.20
C ASN A 84 15.45 -18.68 -0.36
N LEU A 85 14.51 -19.48 -0.86
CA LEU A 85 13.11 -19.10 -1.00
C LEU A 85 12.49 -18.77 0.37
N ARG A 86 12.70 -19.63 1.37
CA ARG A 86 12.23 -19.38 2.74
C ARG A 86 12.80 -18.10 3.34
N LYS A 87 14.09 -17.82 3.09
CA LYS A 87 14.73 -16.55 3.50
C LYS A 87 14.10 -15.34 2.82
N GLN A 88 13.85 -15.41 1.50
CA GLN A 88 13.21 -14.33 0.74
C GLN A 88 11.78 -14.05 1.22
N LEU A 89 11.03 -15.09 1.55
CA LEU A 89 9.66 -15.01 2.07
C LEU A 89 9.62 -14.64 3.56
N LYS A 90 10.78 -14.48 4.23
CA LYS A 90 10.86 -14.21 5.66
C LYS A 90 10.09 -15.22 6.51
N GLY A 91 10.02 -16.47 6.08
CA GLY A 91 9.28 -17.55 6.73
C GLY A 91 7.75 -17.51 6.52
N ALA A 92 7.21 -16.59 5.72
CA ALA A 92 5.77 -16.53 5.47
C ALA A 92 5.27 -17.83 4.79
N PRO A 93 4.13 -18.39 5.20
CA PRO A 93 3.56 -19.62 4.65
C PRO A 93 2.85 -19.34 3.31
N MET A 94 3.62 -18.99 2.29
CA MET A 94 3.10 -18.72 0.95
C MET A 94 3.26 -19.97 0.07
N PRO A 95 2.16 -20.61 -0.37
CA PRO A 95 2.24 -21.83 -1.17
C PRO A 95 2.70 -21.59 -2.61
N ALA A 96 2.32 -20.46 -3.24
CA ALA A 96 2.61 -20.21 -4.65
C ALA A 96 4.11 -20.24 -5.00
N PRO A 97 5.03 -19.56 -4.29
CA PRO A 97 6.45 -19.64 -4.60
C PRO A 97 7.04 -21.06 -4.50
N ARG A 98 6.55 -21.87 -3.55
CA ARG A 98 6.95 -23.27 -3.40
C ARG A 98 6.48 -24.12 -4.58
N ASN A 99 5.22 -23.98 -4.97
CA ASN A 99 4.64 -24.71 -6.10
C ASN A 99 5.29 -24.29 -7.42
N ILE A 100 5.62 -23.01 -7.59
CA ILE A 100 6.38 -22.52 -8.76
C ILE A 100 7.75 -23.20 -8.84
N LEU A 101 8.48 -23.30 -7.74
CA LEU A 101 9.77 -23.96 -7.71
C LEU A 101 9.63 -25.44 -8.06
N ALA A 102 8.65 -26.16 -7.48
CA ALA A 102 8.38 -27.55 -7.76
C ALA A 102 8.02 -27.76 -9.25
N THR A 103 7.09 -26.97 -9.78
CA THR A 103 6.71 -26.99 -11.19
C THR A 103 7.93 -26.79 -12.10
N ALA A 104 8.76 -25.78 -11.84
CA ALA A 104 9.94 -25.50 -12.64
C ALA A 104 10.95 -26.65 -12.66
N VAL A 105 11.09 -27.37 -11.55
CA VAL A 105 11.98 -28.52 -11.44
C VAL A 105 11.40 -29.75 -12.15
N GLU A 106 10.14 -30.08 -11.87
CA GLU A 106 9.48 -31.27 -12.41
C GLU A 106 9.28 -31.14 -13.94
N SER A 107 8.81 -29.98 -14.41
CA SER A 107 8.50 -29.74 -15.84
C SER A 107 9.71 -29.87 -16.75
N THR A 108 10.93 -29.66 -16.26
CA THR A 108 12.15 -29.78 -17.08
C THR A 108 12.63 -31.22 -17.24
N GLN A 109 11.96 -32.20 -16.66
CA GLN A 109 12.33 -33.61 -16.70
C GLN A 109 11.40 -34.43 -17.59
N VAL A 110 10.41 -33.81 -18.21
CA VAL A 110 9.35 -34.45 -19.01
C VAL A 110 9.16 -33.70 -20.32
N ASP A 111 8.36 -34.26 -21.21
CA ASP A 111 7.90 -33.58 -22.43
C ASP A 111 7.00 -32.38 -22.10
N VAL A 112 6.77 -31.52 -23.10
CA VAL A 112 6.06 -30.25 -22.91
C VAL A 112 4.59 -30.46 -22.51
N ASP A 113 3.91 -31.44 -23.10
CA ASP A 113 2.50 -31.73 -22.78
C ASP A 113 2.36 -32.21 -21.33
N THR A 114 3.28 -33.05 -20.89
CA THR A 114 3.35 -33.51 -19.50
C THR A 114 3.72 -32.35 -18.57
N ALA A 115 4.62 -31.43 -18.99
CA ALA A 115 4.95 -30.25 -18.24
C ALA A 115 3.73 -29.34 -18.00
N PHE A 116 2.87 -29.13 -19.00
CA PHE A 116 1.61 -28.39 -18.84
C PHE A 116 0.64 -29.07 -17.88
N ARG A 117 0.58 -30.41 -17.86
CA ARG A 117 -0.23 -31.13 -16.88
C ARG A 117 0.28 -30.97 -15.45
N ILE A 118 1.60 -30.96 -15.27
CA ILE A 118 2.25 -30.70 -13.99
C ILE A 118 1.90 -29.28 -13.52
N GLU A 119 2.05 -28.27 -14.39
CA GLU A 119 1.67 -26.90 -14.10
C GLU A 119 0.20 -26.76 -13.71
N ALA A 120 -0.70 -27.35 -14.50
CA ALA A 120 -2.14 -27.33 -14.23
C ALA A 120 -2.50 -27.95 -12.87
N ARG A 121 -1.83 -29.04 -12.46
CA ARG A 121 -2.01 -29.67 -11.15
C ARG A 121 -1.66 -28.72 -10.02
N TYR A 122 -0.46 -28.12 -10.05
CA TYR A 122 -0.01 -27.17 -9.04
C TYR A 122 -0.84 -25.89 -9.04
N PHE A 123 -1.22 -25.40 -10.22
CA PHE A 123 -2.11 -24.25 -10.35
C PHE A 123 -3.49 -24.50 -9.73
N THR A 124 -4.08 -25.67 -9.99
CA THR A 124 -5.38 -26.07 -9.43
C THR A 124 -5.34 -26.09 -7.91
N GLU A 125 -4.29 -26.67 -7.30
CA GLU A 125 -4.08 -26.64 -5.85
C GLU A 125 -4.08 -25.20 -5.32
N LEU A 126 -3.34 -24.30 -5.98
CA LEU A 126 -3.27 -22.90 -5.57
C LEU A 126 -4.61 -22.17 -5.76
N ALA A 127 -5.25 -22.32 -6.91
CA ALA A 127 -6.48 -21.61 -7.27
C ALA A 127 -7.65 -21.99 -6.35
N THR A 128 -7.76 -23.27 -6.00
CA THR A 128 -8.83 -23.78 -5.11
C THR A 128 -8.50 -23.67 -3.63
N GLY A 129 -7.25 -23.37 -3.29
CA GLY A 129 -6.74 -23.29 -1.93
C GLY A 129 -7.30 -22.13 -1.11
N GLN A 130 -7.30 -22.27 0.22
CA GLN A 130 -7.81 -21.24 1.13
C GLN A 130 -7.03 -19.92 1.05
N THR A 131 -5.71 -20.01 0.84
CA THR A 131 -4.85 -18.81 0.69
C THR A 131 -5.30 -17.94 -0.50
N SER A 132 -5.57 -18.57 -1.66
CA SER A 132 -6.08 -17.86 -2.85
C SER A 132 -7.43 -17.19 -2.57
N LYS A 133 -8.36 -17.91 -1.94
CA LYS A 133 -9.68 -17.38 -1.58
C LYS A 133 -9.55 -16.16 -0.63
N ASN A 134 -8.69 -16.27 0.39
CA ASN A 134 -8.45 -15.17 1.33
C ASN A 134 -7.82 -13.95 0.63
N MET A 135 -6.82 -14.18 -0.21
CA MET A 135 -6.16 -13.10 -0.96
C MET A 135 -7.12 -12.44 -1.96
N THR A 136 -7.92 -13.22 -2.68
CA THR A 136 -8.93 -12.70 -3.61
C THR A 136 -9.97 -11.89 -2.86
N LYS A 137 -10.47 -12.40 -1.71
CA LYS A 137 -11.39 -11.64 -0.88
C LYS A 137 -10.78 -10.31 -0.43
N ALA A 138 -9.62 -10.34 0.23
CA ALA A 138 -9.02 -9.16 0.84
C ALA A 138 -8.51 -8.14 -0.19
N PHE A 139 -7.76 -8.60 -1.21
CA PHE A 139 -7.06 -7.70 -2.13
C PHE A 139 -7.84 -7.35 -3.40
N PHE A 140 -8.93 -8.04 -3.67
CA PHE A 140 -9.79 -7.75 -4.82
C PHE A 140 -11.17 -7.27 -4.36
N TYR A 141 -11.98 -8.14 -3.76
CA TYR A 141 -13.37 -7.79 -3.42
C TYR A 141 -13.48 -6.75 -2.31
N ASP A 142 -12.76 -6.90 -1.20
CA ASP A 142 -12.82 -5.96 -0.08
C ASP A 142 -12.24 -4.59 -0.49
N LEU A 143 -11.12 -4.57 -1.23
CA LEU A 143 -10.57 -3.32 -1.76
C LEU A 143 -11.50 -2.63 -2.76
N GLN A 144 -12.20 -3.37 -3.62
CA GLN A 144 -13.21 -2.78 -4.51
C GLN A 144 -14.38 -2.21 -3.73
N ALA A 145 -14.87 -2.93 -2.72
CA ALA A 145 -15.95 -2.46 -1.86
C ALA A 145 -15.57 -1.17 -1.10
N ILE A 146 -14.36 -1.13 -0.53
CA ILE A 146 -13.83 0.04 0.16
C ILE A 146 -13.66 1.21 -0.81
N ASN A 147 -13.03 0.97 -1.96
CA ASN A 147 -12.80 2.00 -2.98
C ASN A 147 -14.11 2.51 -3.63
N GLY A 148 -15.14 1.67 -3.67
CA GLY A 148 -16.49 2.01 -4.12
C GLY A 148 -17.31 2.76 -3.06
N GLY A 149 -16.80 2.91 -1.82
CA GLY A 149 -17.48 3.62 -0.74
C GLY A 149 -18.59 2.82 -0.06
N LYS A 150 -18.61 1.47 -0.19
CA LYS A 150 -19.65 0.62 0.43
C LYS A 150 -19.78 0.75 1.95
N SER A 151 -18.70 1.15 2.63
CA SER A 151 -18.67 1.37 4.08
C SER A 151 -19.14 2.76 4.50
N ARG A 152 -19.42 3.64 3.52
CA ARG A 152 -19.91 4.98 3.80
C ARG A 152 -21.42 4.95 4.00
N PRO A 153 -21.96 5.49 5.12
CA PRO A 153 -23.39 5.63 5.31
C PRO A 153 -24.06 6.43 4.19
N ASP A 154 -25.24 5.98 3.79
CA ASP A 154 -26.07 6.66 2.78
C ASP A 154 -26.74 7.91 3.36
N GLY A 155 -27.21 8.80 2.48
CA GLY A 155 -27.96 10.00 2.88
C GLY A 155 -27.11 11.17 3.37
N HIS A 156 -25.79 11.09 3.27
CA HIS A 156 -24.88 12.16 3.65
C HIS A 156 -24.22 12.78 2.41
N GLU A 157 -24.06 14.10 2.39
CA GLU A 157 -23.34 14.80 1.36
C GLU A 157 -21.86 14.46 1.34
N LYS A 158 -21.22 14.59 0.17
CA LYS A 158 -19.77 14.44 0.06
C LYS A 158 -19.09 15.58 0.82
N TRP A 159 -18.22 15.24 1.73
CA TRP A 159 -17.45 16.18 2.51
C TRP A 159 -15.97 16.12 2.09
N ALA A 160 -15.34 17.27 1.97
CA ALA A 160 -13.93 17.40 1.63
C ALA A 160 -13.28 18.36 2.63
N PRO A 161 -12.43 17.88 3.53
CA PRO A 161 -11.72 18.78 4.45
C PRO A 161 -10.75 19.66 3.68
N THR A 162 -10.61 20.89 4.15
CA THR A 162 -9.69 21.89 3.59
C THR A 162 -8.52 22.17 4.51
N LYS A 163 -8.79 22.21 5.83
CA LYS A 163 -7.80 22.54 6.86
C LYS A 163 -7.85 21.53 8.00
N VAL A 164 -6.70 20.96 8.34
CA VAL A 164 -6.56 19.93 9.38
C VAL A 164 -5.66 20.40 10.51
N ALA A 165 -6.11 20.18 11.75
CA ALA A 165 -5.27 20.27 12.92
C ALA A 165 -4.65 18.89 13.21
N VAL A 166 -3.32 18.82 13.30
CA VAL A 166 -2.61 17.61 13.76
C VAL A 166 -2.01 17.93 15.13
N LEU A 167 -2.51 17.26 16.17
CA LEU A 167 -2.08 17.44 17.55
C LEU A 167 -1.00 16.41 17.90
N GLY A 168 0.20 16.89 18.24
CA GLY A 168 1.40 16.09 18.43
C GLY A 168 2.23 16.00 17.15
N ALA A 169 3.45 16.52 17.21
CA ALA A 169 4.41 16.56 16.08
C ALA A 169 5.49 15.45 16.17
N GLY A 170 5.23 14.42 16.96
CA GLY A 170 6.05 13.21 17.03
C GLY A 170 6.06 12.43 15.72
N MET A 171 6.64 11.22 15.73
CA MET A 171 6.81 10.39 14.54
C MET A 171 5.50 10.18 13.74
N MET A 172 4.38 9.89 14.43
CA MET A 172 3.10 9.67 13.76
C MET A 172 2.50 10.99 13.25
N GLY A 173 2.42 12.03 14.11
CA GLY A 173 1.84 13.32 13.70
C GLY A 173 2.61 14.01 12.59
N ALA A 174 3.94 13.98 12.60
CA ALA A 174 4.77 14.48 11.50
C ALA A 174 4.47 13.75 10.17
N GLY A 175 4.30 12.43 10.23
CA GLY A 175 3.92 11.63 9.05
C GLY A 175 2.50 11.92 8.57
N ILE A 176 1.54 12.09 9.50
CA ILE A 176 0.14 12.46 9.21
C ILE A 176 0.09 13.85 8.56
N ALA A 177 0.81 14.83 9.11
CA ALA A 177 0.91 16.17 8.54
C ALA A 177 1.42 16.13 7.08
N TYR A 178 2.45 15.34 6.81
CA TYR A 178 2.97 15.17 5.44
C TYR A 178 1.92 14.63 4.48
N VAL A 179 1.20 13.57 4.85
CA VAL A 179 0.23 12.95 3.93
C VAL A 179 -1.02 13.82 3.74
N CYS A 180 -1.43 14.59 4.75
CA CYS A 180 -2.50 15.57 4.64
C CYS A 180 -2.11 16.73 3.69
N ALA A 181 -0.90 17.28 3.85
CA ALA A 181 -0.38 18.32 2.94
C ALA A 181 -0.21 17.81 1.51
N LEU A 182 0.21 16.54 1.35
CA LEU A 182 0.31 15.89 0.04
C LEU A 182 -1.06 15.68 -0.62
N ALA A 183 -2.12 15.50 0.18
CA ALA A 183 -3.51 15.45 -0.29
C ALA A 183 -4.05 16.82 -0.71
N GLY A 184 -3.31 17.90 -0.42
CA GLY A 184 -3.67 19.27 -0.79
C GLY A 184 -4.29 20.09 0.33
N TRP A 185 -4.38 19.54 1.56
CA TRP A 185 -4.97 20.23 2.71
C TRP A 185 -3.99 21.20 3.35
N GLU A 186 -4.51 22.28 3.95
CA GLU A 186 -3.77 23.09 4.90
C GLU A 186 -3.62 22.32 6.20
N VAL A 187 -2.43 22.35 6.80
CA VAL A 187 -2.12 21.58 8.00
C VAL A 187 -1.57 22.52 9.07
N VAL A 188 -2.23 22.56 10.21
CA VAL A 188 -1.70 23.15 11.43
C VAL A 188 -1.11 22.03 12.28
N LEU A 189 0.22 21.99 12.37
CA LEU A 189 0.94 20.99 13.14
C LEU A 189 1.26 21.55 14.52
N LYS A 190 0.48 21.15 15.53
CA LYS A 190 0.56 21.66 16.89
C LYS A 190 1.30 20.70 17.80
N ASP A 191 2.24 21.24 18.61
CA ASP A 191 2.88 20.51 19.70
C ASP A 191 2.95 21.41 20.97
N VAL A 192 3.56 20.88 22.04
CA VAL A 192 3.73 21.58 23.32
C VAL A 192 4.60 22.84 23.21
N SER A 193 5.51 22.88 22.26
CA SER A 193 6.34 24.02 21.93
C SER A 193 6.47 24.21 20.42
N LEU A 194 6.74 25.44 19.98
CA LEU A 194 7.01 25.74 18.58
C LEU A 194 8.21 24.95 18.06
N GLU A 195 9.27 24.81 18.85
CA GLU A 195 10.46 24.02 18.50
C GLU A 195 10.11 22.56 18.22
N ALA A 196 9.25 21.94 19.03
CA ALA A 196 8.79 20.56 18.82
C ALA A 196 7.97 20.44 17.54
N ALA A 197 7.09 21.40 17.25
CA ALA A 197 6.29 21.44 16.04
C ALA A 197 7.16 21.65 14.79
N GLU A 198 8.14 22.53 14.81
CA GLU A 198 9.11 22.75 13.73
C GLU A 198 9.96 21.50 13.47
N LYS A 199 10.44 20.85 14.52
CA LYS A 199 11.14 19.56 14.42
C LYS A 199 10.27 18.51 13.74
N GLY A 200 8.98 18.46 14.03
CA GLY A 200 8.03 17.60 13.31
C GLY A 200 7.94 17.92 11.82
N LYS A 201 7.95 19.19 11.43
CA LYS A 201 7.94 19.63 10.03
C LYS A 201 9.21 19.21 9.28
N THR A 202 10.38 19.13 9.94
CA THR A 202 11.64 18.69 9.28
C THR A 202 11.54 17.27 8.72
N TYR A 203 10.66 16.42 9.24
CA TYR A 203 10.36 15.12 8.65
C TYR A 203 9.82 15.24 7.21
N SER A 204 8.88 16.17 7.00
CA SER A 204 8.31 16.46 5.68
C SER A 204 9.36 17.04 4.73
N GLU A 205 10.22 17.92 5.20
CA GLU A 205 11.34 18.48 4.43
C GLU A 205 12.29 17.38 3.95
N GLY A 206 12.64 16.45 4.83
CA GLY A 206 13.46 15.29 4.49
C GLY A 206 12.82 14.38 3.43
N LEU A 207 11.51 14.20 3.45
CA LEU A 207 10.78 13.41 2.44
C LEU A 207 10.76 14.14 1.09
N VAL A 208 10.51 15.44 1.08
CA VAL A 208 10.52 16.29 -0.13
C VAL A 208 11.91 16.26 -0.76
N ALA A 209 12.97 16.51 -0.01
CA ALA A 209 14.35 16.50 -0.49
C ALA A 209 14.72 15.16 -1.14
N LYS A 210 14.36 14.03 -0.48
CA LYS A 210 14.54 12.67 -1.06
C LYS A 210 13.71 12.47 -2.32
N GLY A 211 12.51 13.04 -2.39
CA GLY A 211 11.63 12.98 -3.56
C GLY A 211 12.22 13.71 -4.77
N VAL A 212 12.71 14.92 -4.56
CA VAL A 212 13.39 15.75 -5.59
C VAL A 212 14.64 15.04 -6.09
N LYS A 213 15.54 14.59 -5.19
CA LYS A 213 16.76 13.86 -5.56
C LYS A 213 16.49 12.61 -6.42
N ARG A 214 15.34 11.97 -6.23
CA ARG A 214 14.93 10.76 -6.99
C ARG A 214 14.09 11.08 -8.24
N GLY A 215 13.89 12.34 -8.59
CA GLY A 215 13.03 12.75 -9.72
C GLY A 215 11.55 12.40 -9.58
N LYS A 216 11.07 12.15 -8.34
CA LYS A 216 9.66 11.82 -8.08
C LYS A 216 8.77 13.05 -7.97
N THR A 217 9.34 14.20 -7.65
CA THR A 217 8.69 15.51 -7.58
C THR A 217 9.66 16.59 -7.99
N THR A 218 9.16 17.78 -8.35
CA THR A 218 9.98 18.96 -8.62
C THR A 218 10.18 19.76 -7.33
N LEU A 219 11.22 20.62 -7.30
CA LEU A 219 11.48 21.51 -6.16
C LEU A 219 10.25 22.38 -5.87
N ALA A 220 9.69 23.06 -6.88
CA ALA A 220 8.53 23.92 -6.72
C ALA A 220 7.30 23.21 -6.15
N LYS A 221 7.02 21.94 -6.56
CA LYS A 221 5.93 21.13 -5.97
C LYS A 221 6.23 20.75 -4.53
N GLY A 222 7.49 20.49 -4.23
CA GLY A 222 7.92 20.17 -2.87
C GLY A 222 7.76 21.36 -1.93
N GLU A 223 8.20 22.53 -2.35
CA GLU A 223 8.05 23.78 -1.60
C GLU A 223 6.57 24.14 -1.36
N ALA A 224 5.74 24.04 -2.39
CA ALA A 224 4.30 24.25 -2.26
C ALA A 224 3.62 23.28 -1.30
N LEU A 225 4.12 22.03 -1.16
CA LEU A 225 3.67 21.08 -0.15
C LEU A 225 4.07 21.54 1.26
N LEU A 226 5.33 21.95 1.46
CA LEU A 226 5.84 22.36 2.75
C LEU A 226 5.20 23.67 3.26
N GLN A 227 4.81 24.57 2.36
CA GLN A 227 4.06 25.79 2.70
C GLN A 227 2.67 25.51 3.28
N ARG A 228 2.08 24.32 2.99
CA ARG A 228 0.81 23.91 3.59
C ARG A 228 0.92 23.48 5.04
N ILE A 229 2.13 23.27 5.58
CA ILE A 229 2.33 22.81 6.95
C ILE A 229 2.81 23.98 7.80
N THR A 230 1.95 24.46 8.70
CA THR A 230 2.24 25.53 9.65
C THR A 230 2.48 24.93 11.04
N PRO A 231 3.72 24.94 11.56
CA PRO A 231 3.99 24.51 12.92
C PRO A 231 3.54 25.57 13.93
N THR A 232 2.99 25.15 15.06
CA THR A 232 2.55 26.05 16.14
C THR A 232 2.56 25.40 17.52
N ALA A 233 2.59 26.24 18.56
CA ALA A 233 2.32 25.84 19.94
C ALA A 233 0.96 26.39 20.44
N ASP A 234 0.32 27.30 19.67
CA ASP A 234 -0.91 27.97 20.06
C ASP A 234 -2.14 27.24 19.54
N TYR A 235 -3.13 27.01 20.42
CA TYR A 235 -4.42 26.44 20.01
C TYR A 235 -5.24 27.43 19.15
N ASN A 236 -5.06 28.74 19.27
CA ASN A 236 -5.79 29.71 18.47
C ASN A 236 -5.53 29.57 16.96
N ASP A 237 -4.38 29.05 16.57
CA ASP A 237 -4.05 28.80 15.17
C ASP A 237 -4.89 27.68 14.54
N LEU A 238 -5.59 26.88 15.37
CA LEU A 238 -6.50 25.83 14.91
C LEU A 238 -7.83 26.38 14.38
N ALA A 239 -8.08 27.69 14.47
CA ALA A 239 -9.29 28.31 13.94
C ALA A 239 -9.50 27.96 12.46
N GLY A 240 -10.73 27.59 12.09
CA GLY A 240 -11.08 27.18 10.75
C GLY A 240 -10.65 25.74 10.38
N CYS A 241 -10.10 24.96 11.31
CA CYS A 241 -9.87 23.54 11.08
C CYS A 241 -11.19 22.77 11.10
N ASP A 242 -11.46 22.03 10.03
CA ASP A 242 -12.67 21.20 9.85
C ASP A 242 -12.44 19.72 10.22
N ILE A 243 -11.20 19.36 10.52
CA ILE A 243 -10.81 18.04 11.05
C ILE A 243 -9.64 18.18 12.04
N VAL A 244 -9.70 17.43 13.14
CA VAL A 244 -8.63 17.30 14.14
C VAL A 244 -8.14 15.87 14.15
N ILE A 245 -6.84 15.64 14.00
CA ILE A 245 -6.21 14.33 14.11
C ILE A 245 -5.20 14.37 15.26
N GLU A 246 -5.52 13.69 16.33
CA GLU A 246 -4.68 13.63 17.53
C GLU A 246 -3.68 12.45 17.44
N ALA A 247 -2.42 12.73 17.70
CA ALA A 247 -1.30 11.78 17.72
C ALA A 247 -0.32 12.09 18.87
N VAL A 248 -0.85 12.53 20.03
CA VAL A 248 -0.05 12.77 21.26
C VAL A 248 0.22 11.44 21.98
N PHE A 249 0.91 11.53 23.13
CA PHE A 249 1.25 10.36 23.95
C PHE A 249 0.00 9.56 24.36
N GLU A 250 0.15 8.24 24.52
CA GLU A 250 -0.94 7.28 24.72
C GLU A 250 -1.46 7.32 26.18
N SER A 251 -2.25 8.34 26.48
CA SER A 251 -2.91 8.57 27.77
C SER A 251 -4.32 9.13 27.56
N VAL A 252 -5.33 8.48 28.14
CA VAL A 252 -6.72 8.90 28.04
C VAL A 252 -6.92 10.35 28.48
N GLN A 253 -6.36 10.71 29.65
CA GLN A 253 -6.50 12.05 30.22
C GLN A 253 -5.90 13.11 29.29
N LEU A 254 -4.66 12.88 28.83
CA LEU A 254 -3.97 13.81 27.93
C LEU A 254 -4.72 13.99 26.60
N LYS A 255 -5.19 12.88 26.00
CA LYS A 255 -5.95 12.94 24.75
C LYS A 255 -7.26 13.70 24.91
N GLN A 256 -7.99 13.46 25.98
CA GLN A 256 -9.23 14.20 26.28
C GLN A 256 -8.95 15.69 26.53
N GLU A 257 -7.87 16.02 27.22
CA GLU A 257 -7.47 17.42 27.48
C GLU A 257 -7.15 18.17 26.17
N VAL A 258 -6.31 17.62 25.32
CA VAL A 258 -5.96 18.29 24.05
C VAL A 258 -7.16 18.41 23.11
N PHE A 259 -8.11 17.46 23.12
CA PHE A 259 -9.35 17.61 22.38
C PHE A 259 -10.26 18.69 22.94
N ARG A 260 -10.40 18.81 24.29
CA ARG A 260 -11.19 19.88 24.91
C ARG A 260 -10.64 21.27 24.57
N GLU A 261 -9.32 21.43 24.58
CA GLU A 261 -8.70 22.69 24.16
C GLU A 261 -8.92 22.98 22.67
N ALA A 262 -8.72 21.99 21.80
CA ALA A 262 -8.93 22.15 20.38
C ALA A 262 -10.39 22.49 20.02
N MET A 263 -11.37 21.85 20.68
CA MET A 263 -12.80 22.09 20.44
C MET A 263 -13.26 23.51 20.74
N LYS A 264 -12.51 24.27 21.54
CA LYS A 264 -12.83 25.69 21.83
C LYS A 264 -12.62 26.59 20.60
N VAL A 265 -11.82 26.14 19.62
CA VAL A 265 -11.28 26.99 18.55
C VAL A 265 -11.62 26.46 17.16
N VAL A 266 -11.66 25.15 16.97
CA VAL A 266 -11.95 24.54 15.65
C VAL A 266 -13.41 24.72 15.25
N GLU A 267 -13.75 24.40 14.01
CA GLU A 267 -15.14 24.52 13.53
C GLU A 267 -16.10 23.71 14.40
N PRO A 268 -17.32 24.24 14.64
CA PRO A 268 -18.30 23.62 15.52
C PRO A 268 -18.70 22.20 15.11
N ASP A 269 -18.57 21.87 13.84
CA ASP A 269 -18.85 20.55 13.26
C ASP A 269 -17.60 19.79 12.82
N ALA A 270 -16.39 20.24 13.25
CA ALA A 270 -15.13 19.60 12.94
C ALA A 270 -15.15 18.12 13.36
N LEU A 271 -14.63 17.25 12.49
CA LEU A 271 -14.47 15.83 12.78
C LEU A 271 -13.28 15.65 13.74
N LEU A 272 -13.49 14.92 14.83
CA LEU A 272 -12.49 14.65 15.87
C LEU A 272 -11.95 13.23 15.70
N CYS A 273 -10.65 13.08 15.47
CA CYS A 273 -10.02 11.79 15.17
C CYS A 273 -8.85 11.50 16.12
N SER A 274 -8.82 10.33 16.76
CA SER A 274 -7.64 9.87 17.49
C SER A 274 -6.87 8.81 16.69
N ASN A 275 -5.53 8.95 16.67
CA ASN A 275 -4.63 7.96 16.06
C ASN A 275 -4.20 6.89 17.08
N THR A 276 -4.91 6.71 18.17
CA THR A 276 -4.61 5.65 19.14
C THR A 276 -4.57 4.28 18.49
N SER A 277 -3.67 3.42 18.96
CA SER A 277 -3.59 2.01 18.55
C SER A 277 -4.25 1.05 19.53
N THR A 278 -4.46 1.48 20.79
CA THR A 278 -4.85 0.57 21.89
C THR A 278 -5.97 1.09 22.76
N LEU A 279 -6.15 2.40 22.88
CA LEU A 279 -7.18 2.96 23.76
C LEU A 279 -8.58 2.85 23.12
N PRO A 280 -9.60 2.42 23.88
CA PRO A 280 -10.97 2.31 23.37
C PRO A 280 -11.51 3.69 22.93
N ILE A 281 -12.01 3.77 21.71
CA ILE A 281 -12.57 5.01 21.15
C ILE A 281 -13.77 5.49 21.97
N THR A 282 -14.59 4.58 22.48
CA THR A 282 -15.72 4.90 23.36
C THR A 282 -15.26 5.60 24.64
N GLU A 283 -14.18 5.12 25.27
CA GLU A 283 -13.63 5.70 26.50
C GLU A 283 -13.03 7.09 26.24
N LEU A 284 -12.30 7.27 25.14
CA LEU A 284 -11.78 8.57 24.74
C LEU A 284 -12.90 9.58 24.48
N ALA A 285 -13.96 9.16 23.81
CA ALA A 285 -15.11 10.01 23.51
C ALA A 285 -15.90 10.38 24.77
N ALA A 286 -15.95 9.53 25.79
CA ALA A 286 -16.76 9.74 27.00
C ALA A 286 -16.39 11.03 27.77
N GLY A 287 -15.16 11.50 27.66
CA GLY A 287 -14.69 12.76 28.26
C GLY A 287 -14.95 14.01 27.42
N LEU A 288 -15.68 13.91 26.30
CA LEU A 288 -15.90 14.99 25.33
C LEU A 288 -17.39 15.27 25.16
N ASP A 289 -17.75 16.55 24.97
CA ASP A 289 -19.13 16.96 24.75
C ASP A 289 -19.67 16.53 23.37
N ARG A 290 -18.77 16.39 22.39
CA ARG A 290 -19.09 16.08 20.99
C ARG A 290 -18.75 14.62 20.63
N GLN A 291 -19.30 13.67 21.39
CA GLN A 291 -18.99 12.24 21.22
C GLN A 291 -19.45 11.69 19.87
N GLY A 292 -20.51 12.27 19.28
CA GLY A 292 -21.02 11.86 17.96
C GLY A 292 -20.07 12.18 16.81
N ASP A 293 -19.21 13.20 16.97
CA ASP A 293 -18.23 13.62 15.96
C ASP A 293 -16.86 12.95 16.15
N PHE A 294 -16.73 12.03 17.09
CA PHE A 294 -15.47 11.40 17.45
C PHE A 294 -15.32 10.01 16.84
N ILE A 295 -14.16 9.76 16.17
CA ILE A 295 -13.80 8.47 15.58
C ILE A 295 -12.33 8.13 15.84
N GLY A 296 -11.99 6.85 15.79
CA GLY A 296 -10.60 6.42 15.63
C GLY A 296 -10.15 6.50 14.17
N LEU A 297 -8.96 7.02 13.95
CA LEU A 297 -8.33 7.13 12.64
C LEU A 297 -6.88 6.65 12.75
N HIS A 298 -6.71 5.33 12.72
CA HIS A 298 -5.45 4.68 12.99
C HIS A 298 -4.58 4.58 11.73
N PHE A 299 -3.50 5.34 11.70
CA PHE A 299 -2.48 5.30 10.66
C PHE A 299 -1.39 4.31 11.04
N PHE A 300 -0.76 3.69 10.04
CA PHE A 300 0.36 2.78 10.23
C PHE A 300 1.70 3.43 9.91
N SER A 301 2.72 3.09 10.71
CA SER A 301 4.09 3.58 10.51
C SER A 301 4.87 2.73 9.50
N PRO A 302 5.68 3.34 8.63
CA PRO A 302 5.81 4.78 8.33
C PRO A 302 4.63 5.31 7.52
N VAL A 303 4.01 6.41 7.95
CA VAL A 303 2.76 6.95 7.38
C VAL A 303 2.88 7.27 5.89
N ASP A 304 4.04 7.74 5.44
CA ASP A 304 4.32 8.06 4.03
C ASP A 304 4.36 6.83 3.11
N LYS A 305 4.48 5.62 3.67
CA LYS A 305 4.61 4.36 2.91
C LYS A 305 3.42 3.42 3.08
N MET A 306 2.71 3.55 4.19
CA MET A 306 1.58 2.67 4.52
C MET A 306 0.28 3.30 4.04
N PRO A 307 -0.38 2.74 2.99
CA PRO A 307 -1.60 3.33 2.44
C PRO A 307 -2.86 3.02 3.26
N LEU A 308 -2.78 2.06 4.17
CA LEU A 308 -3.91 1.64 5.01
C LEU A 308 -4.14 2.65 6.14
N VAL A 309 -5.42 3.00 6.34
CA VAL A 309 -5.91 3.72 7.52
C VAL A 309 -7.15 2.97 8.01
N GLU A 310 -7.16 2.59 9.28
CA GLU A 310 -8.32 1.97 9.92
C GLU A 310 -9.24 3.05 10.48
N ILE A 311 -10.55 2.87 10.28
CA ILE A 311 -11.61 3.69 10.87
C ILE A 311 -12.25 2.89 11.99
N ILE A 312 -12.18 3.40 13.22
CA ILE A 312 -12.69 2.71 14.40
C ILE A 312 -13.87 3.51 14.95
N ARG A 313 -15.03 2.86 15.01
CA ARG A 313 -16.24 3.46 15.59
C ARG A 313 -16.26 3.24 17.11
N GLY A 314 -16.52 4.31 17.87
CA GLY A 314 -16.99 4.21 19.24
C GLY A 314 -18.52 3.97 19.28
N GLU A 315 -19.05 3.64 20.44
CA GLU A 315 -20.49 3.38 20.61
C GLU A 315 -21.37 4.56 20.21
N ARG A 316 -20.89 5.79 20.42
CA ARG A 316 -21.63 7.04 20.13
C ARG A 316 -21.22 7.70 18.82
N THR A 317 -20.27 7.15 18.07
CA THR A 317 -19.88 7.69 16.76
C THR A 317 -21.07 7.73 15.83
N SER A 318 -21.41 8.91 15.32
CA SER A 318 -22.53 9.11 14.41
C SER A 318 -22.22 8.62 12.99
N ASP A 319 -23.27 8.32 12.23
CA ASP A 319 -23.13 8.01 10.80
C ASP A 319 -22.65 9.22 10.01
N ALA A 320 -22.98 10.46 10.46
CA ALA A 320 -22.46 11.69 9.88
C ALA A 320 -20.92 11.78 10.00
N ALA A 321 -20.36 11.49 11.19
CA ALA A 321 -18.92 11.44 11.40
C ALA A 321 -18.23 10.39 10.51
N LEU A 322 -18.82 9.20 10.41
CA LEU A 322 -18.34 8.13 9.55
C LEU A 322 -18.39 8.52 8.07
N ALA A 323 -19.47 9.18 7.64
CA ALA A 323 -19.64 9.66 6.26
C ALA A 323 -18.63 10.75 5.89
N LYS A 324 -18.30 11.67 6.82
CA LYS A 324 -17.27 12.71 6.63
C LYS A 324 -15.92 12.06 6.31
N ARG A 325 -15.53 11.02 7.03
CA ARG A 325 -14.22 10.38 6.85
C ARG A 325 -14.11 9.56 5.56
N SER A 326 -15.19 8.95 5.11
CA SER A 326 -15.21 8.07 3.92
C SER A 326 -15.06 8.83 2.59
N THR A 327 -15.10 10.16 2.59
CA THR A 327 -14.92 11.00 1.41
C THR A 327 -13.44 11.34 1.23
N SER A 328 -12.71 10.55 0.47
CA SER A 328 -11.32 10.87 0.07
C SER A 328 -11.34 11.84 -1.13
N PRO A 329 -10.48 12.87 -1.18
CA PRO A 329 -10.45 13.75 -2.33
C PRO A 329 -10.10 12.96 -3.59
N SER A 330 -11.01 12.93 -4.55
CA SER A 330 -10.82 12.39 -5.89
C SER A 330 -9.85 13.29 -6.66
N GLY A 331 -8.56 13.00 -6.61
CA GLY A 331 -7.57 13.79 -7.35
C GLY A 331 -6.12 13.33 -7.23
N SER A 332 -5.74 12.64 -6.18
CA SER A 332 -4.38 12.14 -6.08
C SER A 332 -4.25 10.75 -6.71
N ARG A 333 -3.25 10.57 -7.58
CA ARG A 333 -2.82 9.27 -8.13
C ARG A 333 -2.19 8.34 -7.06
N ARG A 334 -2.65 8.41 -5.84
CA ARG A 334 -2.32 7.40 -4.83
C ARG A 334 -3.39 6.32 -4.87
N PRO A 335 -3.02 5.04 -4.70
CA PRO A 335 -3.99 4.04 -4.37
C PRO A 335 -4.75 4.56 -3.14
N ARG A 336 -6.07 4.62 -3.25
CA ARG A 336 -6.96 5.07 -2.17
C ARG A 336 -6.55 4.32 -0.92
N SER A 337 -6.39 5.03 0.19
CA SER A 337 -6.20 4.39 1.49
C SER A 337 -7.35 3.38 1.68
N SER A 338 -7.02 2.11 1.76
CA SER A 338 -7.99 1.10 2.11
C SER A 338 -8.42 1.36 3.55
N SER A 339 -9.64 1.81 3.75
CA SER A 339 -10.22 1.94 5.07
C SER A 339 -10.93 0.64 5.42
N THR A 340 -10.45 -0.05 6.42
CA THR A 340 -11.16 -1.20 7.00
C THR A 340 -11.93 -0.71 8.22
N THR A 341 -13.24 -0.87 8.22
CA THR A 341 -14.05 -0.62 9.41
C THR A 341 -13.96 -1.85 10.29
N ALA A 342 -13.15 -1.81 11.31
CA ALA A 342 -13.21 -2.81 12.38
C ALA A 342 -14.20 -2.33 13.42
N ALA A 343 -15.36 -2.98 13.52
CA ALA A 343 -16.25 -2.84 14.65
C ALA A 343 -15.64 -3.62 15.82
N GLY A 344 -14.88 -2.94 16.65
CA GLY A 344 -14.41 -3.48 17.92
C GLY A 344 -15.47 -3.32 18.99
N SER A 345 -16.44 -4.23 19.08
CA SER A 345 -17.12 -4.50 20.32
C SER A 345 -16.19 -5.40 21.14
N SER A 346 -15.45 -4.84 22.07
CA SER A 346 -14.83 -5.63 23.12
C SER A 346 -15.95 -6.01 24.09
N PRO A 347 -16.25 -7.30 24.33
CA PRO A 347 -17.07 -7.65 25.47
C PRO A 347 -16.27 -7.32 26.72
N ALA A 348 -16.88 -6.59 27.62
CA ALA A 348 -16.41 -6.46 28.99
C ALA A 348 -16.25 -7.84 29.60
N ALA A 349 -15.08 -8.14 30.14
CA ALA A 349 -14.85 -9.13 31.18
C ALA A 349 -14.00 -8.51 32.26
#